data_7292846e33a09b5a3b7a173dc0f44da0
#
_entry.id   7292846e33a09b5a3b7a173dc0f44da0
#
_cell.length_a   1.000
_cell.length_b   1.000
_cell.length_c   1.000
_cell.angle_alpha   90.00
_cell.angle_beta   90.00
_cell.angle_gamma   90.00
#
_symmetry.space_group_name_H-M   'P 1'
#
loop_
_entity.id
_entity.type
_entity.pdbx_description
1 polymer ?
#
loop_
_entity_poly.entity_id
_entity_poly.type
_entity_poly.pdbx_seq_one_letter_code
_entity_poly.pdbx_strand_id
1 'polypeptide(L)'
;MIGLIIQIIQSVAWLITVLILADVIVSYFMSPFHPIRSFLDRIVQPMLNPIQRILPTFGGIDFSPIVLLLLIQVVESFLINILVGL
;
A
#
# COMPACT_ATOMS: atom_id res chain seq x y z
N MET A 1 4.54 10.10 -24.57
CA MET A 1 5.31 9.08 -23.84
C MET A 1 5.33 9.33 -22.34
N ILE A 2 5.80 10.51 -21.91
CA ILE A 2 5.85 10.85 -20.47
C ILE A 2 4.45 10.81 -19.84
N GLY A 3 3.45 11.35 -20.52
CA GLY A 3 2.08 11.33 -20.03
C GLY A 3 1.54 9.92 -19.82
N LEU A 4 1.89 8.98 -20.70
CA LEU A 4 1.49 7.58 -20.57
C LEU A 4 2.17 6.92 -19.36
N ILE A 5 3.46 7.20 -19.16
CA ILE A 5 4.21 6.66 -18.02
C ILE A 5 3.62 7.19 -16.70
N ILE A 6 3.31 8.48 -16.63
CA ILE A 6 2.67 9.08 -15.45
C ILE A 6 1.32 8.41 -15.18
N GLN A 7 0.54 8.17 -16.21
CA GLN A 7 -0.76 7.53 -16.10
C GLN A 7 -0.63 6.10 -15.55
N ILE A 8 0.38 5.36 -16.01
CA ILE A 8 0.66 4.01 -15.52
C ILE A 8 1.05 4.06 -14.04
N ILE A 9 1.94 4.98 -13.66
CA ILE A 9 2.36 5.15 -12.27
C ILE A 9 1.17 5.44 -11.37
N GLN A 10 0.31 6.36 -11.77
CA GLN A 10 -0.88 6.73 -11.00
C GLN A 10 -1.85 5.55 -10.88
N SER A 11 -2.04 4.80 -11.95
CA SER A 11 -2.94 3.64 -11.94
C SER A 11 -2.42 2.53 -11.02
N VAL A 12 -1.14 2.24 -11.09
CA VAL A 12 -0.52 1.22 -10.22
C VAL A 12 -0.59 1.65 -8.75
N ALA A 13 -0.26 2.91 -8.46
CA ALA A 13 -0.33 3.44 -7.10
C ALA A 13 -1.76 3.38 -6.55
N TRP A 14 -2.74 3.73 -7.38
CA TRP A 14 -4.14 3.67 -7.01
C TRP A 14 -4.59 2.24 -6.69
N LEU A 15 -4.19 1.29 -7.55
CA LEU A 15 -4.54 -0.11 -7.36
C LEU A 15 -3.95 -0.66 -6.05
N ILE A 16 -2.68 -0.38 -5.80
CA ILE A 16 -2.01 -0.80 -4.56
C ILE A 16 -2.70 -0.19 -3.35
N THR A 17 -3.04 1.09 -3.42
CA THR A 17 -3.74 1.81 -2.35
C THR A 17 -5.08 1.15 -2.03
N VAL A 18 -5.86 0.82 -3.06
CA VAL A 18 -7.16 0.17 -2.89
C VAL A 18 -6.99 -1.21 -2.26
N LEU A 19 -5.98 -1.97 -2.69
CA LEU A 19 -5.71 -3.30 -2.12
C LEU A 19 -5.34 -3.21 -0.65
N ILE A 20 -4.51 -2.24 -0.27
CA ILE A 20 -4.11 -2.05 1.13
C ILE A 20 -5.32 -1.66 1.99
N LEU A 21 -6.13 -0.72 1.51
CA LEU A 21 -7.33 -0.29 2.22
C LEU A 21 -8.33 -1.44 2.35
N ALA A 22 -8.53 -2.21 1.30
CA ALA A 22 -9.40 -3.38 1.33
C ALA A 22 -8.92 -4.39 2.36
N ASP A 23 -7.62 -4.66 2.40
CA ASP A 23 -7.04 -5.59 3.38
C ASP A 23 -7.25 -5.10 4.82
N VAL A 24 -7.05 -3.82 5.07
CA VAL A 24 -7.26 -3.23 6.40
C VAL A 24 -8.72 -3.39 6.82
N ILE A 25 -9.66 -3.05 5.95
CA ILE A 25 -11.09 -3.14 6.25
C ILE A 25 -11.49 -4.59 6.50
N VAL A 26 -11.07 -5.50 5.63
CA VAL A 26 -11.38 -6.92 5.75
C VAL A 26 -10.79 -7.51 7.02
N SER A 27 -9.61 -7.02 7.44
CA SER A 27 -8.95 -7.48 8.66
C SER A 27 -9.77 -7.20 9.93
N TYR A 28 -10.59 -6.15 9.93
CA TYR A 28 -11.46 -5.84 11.06
C TYR A 28 -12.76 -6.63 11.08
N PHE A 29 -13.24 -7.04 9.90
CA PHE A 29 -14.58 -7.64 9.78
C PHE A 29 -14.56 -9.14 9.50
N MET A 30 -13.43 -9.67 9.02
CA MET A 30 -13.33 -11.08 8.63
C MET A 30 -12.31 -11.83 9.46
N SER A 31 -12.57 -13.14 9.64
CA SER A 31 -11.64 -14.05 10.28
C SER A 31 -10.33 -14.15 9.50
N PRO A 32 -9.17 -14.35 10.18
CA PRO A 32 -7.90 -14.60 9.48
C PRO A 32 -7.95 -15.79 8.51
N PHE A 33 -8.89 -16.70 8.72
CA PHE A 33 -9.04 -17.90 7.89
C PHE A 33 -9.98 -17.68 6.71
N HIS A 34 -10.60 -16.50 6.59
CA HIS A 34 -11.50 -16.24 5.48
C HIS A 34 -10.70 -16.17 4.17
N PRO A 35 -11.18 -16.83 3.08
CA PRO A 35 -10.43 -16.87 1.82
C PRO A 35 -10.11 -15.50 1.24
N ILE A 36 -11.03 -14.54 1.33
CA ILE A 36 -10.83 -13.19 0.81
C ILE A 36 -9.72 -12.48 1.57
N ARG A 37 -9.74 -12.56 2.90
CA ARG A 37 -8.71 -11.95 3.73
C ARG A 37 -7.35 -12.60 3.47
N SER A 38 -7.33 -13.93 3.37
CA SER A 38 -6.10 -14.68 3.08
C SER A 38 -5.50 -14.27 1.74
N PHE A 39 -6.34 -14.10 0.73
CA PHE A 39 -5.91 -13.65 -0.60
C PHE A 39 -5.30 -12.26 -0.57
N LEU A 40 -5.97 -11.31 0.10
CA LEU A 40 -5.48 -9.94 0.24
C LEU A 40 -4.18 -9.90 1.03
N ASP A 41 -4.08 -10.69 2.10
CA ASP A 41 -2.87 -10.75 2.92
C ASP A 41 -1.67 -11.24 2.11
N ARG A 42 -1.86 -12.19 1.21
CA ARG A 42 -0.78 -12.69 0.36
C ARG A 42 -0.20 -11.62 -0.54
N ILE A 43 -1.03 -10.66 -0.96
CA ILE A 43 -0.60 -9.57 -1.83
C ILE A 43 0.03 -8.43 -1.01
N VAL A 44 -0.59 -8.08 0.10
CA VAL A 44 -0.25 -6.89 0.88
C VAL A 44 0.88 -7.15 1.87
N GLN A 45 0.93 -8.32 2.53
CA GLN A 45 1.91 -8.62 3.57
C GLN A 45 3.36 -8.48 3.13
N PRO A 46 3.76 -8.92 1.93
CA PRO A 46 5.15 -8.71 1.51
C PRO A 46 5.56 -7.24 1.48
N MET A 47 4.61 -6.34 1.22
CA MET A 47 4.85 -4.90 1.25
C MET A 47 4.88 -4.34 2.66
N LEU A 48 4.05 -4.90 3.55
CA LEU A 48 3.96 -4.45 4.94
C LEU A 48 5.09 -4.96 5.82
N ASN A 49 5.61 -6.15 5.56
CA ASN A 49 6.60 -6.80 6.42
C ASN A 49 7.82 -5.93 6.71
N PRO A 50 8.47 -5.30 5.72
CA PRO A 50 9.63 -4.44 6.02
C PRO A 50 9.29 -3.28 6.93
N ILE A 51 8.10 -2.72 6.80
CA ILE A 51 7.64 -1.60 7.61
C ILE A 51 7.32 -2.08 9.03
N GLN A 52 6.67 -3.23 9.16
CA GLN A 52 6.34 -3.81 10.46
C GLN A 52 7.57 -4.16 11.28
N ARG A 53 8.68 -4.50 10.64
CA ARG A 53 9.94 -4.79 11.31
C ARG A 53 10.58 -3.55 11.93
N ILE A 54 10.33 -2.39 11.34
CA ILE A 54 10.92 -1.12 11.77
C ILE A 54 10.02 -0.43 12.79
N LEU A 55 8.71 -0.48 12.59
CA LEU A 55 7.74 0.21 13.43
C LEU A 55 7.30 -0.65 14.60
N PRO A 56 7.39 -0.14 15.85
CA PRO A 56 6.77 -0.81 16.98
C PRO A 56 5.26 -0.71 16.92
N THR A 57 4.58 -1.66 17.54
CA THR A 57 3.13 -1.64 17.68
C THR A 57 2.76 -0.77 18.89
N PHE A 58 1.94 0.26 18.68
CA PHE A 58 1.49 1.15 19.74
C PHE A 58 0.07 0.79 20.16
N GLY A 59 -0.11 0.43 21.43
CA GLY A 59 -1.43 0.13 21.96
C GLY A 59 -2.15 -1.01 21.26
N GLY A 60 -1.42 -1.94 20.68
CA GLY A 60 -1.99 -3.06 19.92
C GLY A 60 -2.46 -2.71 18.53
N ILE A 61 -2.29 -1.46 18.11
CA ILE A 61 -2.70 -0.99 16.78
C ILE A 61 -1.49 -1.01 15.84
N ASP A 62 -1.69 -1.62 14.68
CA ASP A 62 -0.68 -1.66 13.63
C ASP A 62 -0.82 -0.45 12.72
N PHE A 63 0.17 0.44 12.75
CA PHE A 63 0.19 1.63 11.92
C PHE A 63 0.92 1.43 10.59
N SER A 64 1.42 0.22 10.33
CA SER A 64 2.17 -0.07 9.10
C SER A 64 1.38 0.23 7.81
N PRO A 65 0.09 -0.07 7.70
CA PRO A 65 -0.67 0.27 6.50
C PRO A 65 -0.68 1.77 6.21
N ILE A 66 -0.81 2.60 7.25
CA ILE A 66 -0.81 4.06 7.10
C ILE A 66 0.53 4.54 6.58
N VAL A 67 1.63 4.03 7.16
CA VAL A 67 2.99 4.38 6.73
C VAL A 67 3.22 3.94 5.27
N LEU A 68 2.76 2.75 4.92
CA LEU A 68 2.89 2.25 3.55
C LEU A 68 2.13 3.12 2.55
N LEU A 69 0.93 3.56 2.89
CA LEU A 69 0.15 4.45 2.04
C LEU A 69 0.87 5.79 1.83
N LEU A 70 1.40 6.36 2.90
CA LEU A 70 2.17 7.60 2.82
C LEU A 70 3.42 7.41 1.97
N LEU A 71 4.11 6.29 2.13
CA LEU A 71 5.30 5.97 1.37
C LEU A 71 5.00 5.86 -0.12
N ILE A 72 3.90 5.20 -0.47
CA ILE A 72 3.47 5.08 -1.87
C ILE A 72 3.20 6.46 -2.46
N GLN A 73 2.54 7.35 -1.72
CA GLN A 73 2.26 8.70 -2.18
C GLN A 73 3.55 9.50 -2.39
N VAL A 74 4.51 9.38 -1.49
CA VAL A 74 5.80 10.06 -1.60
C VAL A 74 6.56 9.56 -2.82
N VAL A 75 6.64 8.25 -3.00
CA VAL A 75 7.33 7.64 -4.14
C VAL A 75 6.65 8.05 -5.46
N GLU A 76 5.32 8.00 -5.49
CA GLU A 76 4.55 8.41 -6.68
C GLU A 76 4.85 9.86 -7.04
N SER A 77 4.77 10.77 -6.08
CA SER A 77 5.04 12.19 -6.30
C SER A 77 6.47 12.43 -6.77
N PHE A 78 7.42 11.74 -6.18
CA PHE A 78 8.83 11.85 -6.55
C PHE A 78 9.05 11.40 -7.99
N LEU A 79 8.49 10.26 -8.37
CA LEU A 79 8.63 9.73 -9.73
C LEU A 79 7.99 10.65 -10.76
N ILE A 80 6.79 11.16 -10.47
CA ILE A 80 6.09 12.07 -11.37
C ILE A 80 6.85 13.38 -11.53
N ASN A 81 7.39 13.92 -10.45
CA ASN A 81 8.16 15.17 -10.49
C ASN A 81 9.44 15.01 -11.32
N ILE A 82 10.11 13.87 -11.23
CA ILE A 82 11.27 13.58 -12.06
C ILE A 82 10.88 13.56 -13.54
N LEU A 83 9.79 12.87 -13.86
CA LEU A 83 9.34 12.74 -15.24
C LEU A 83 8.91 14.08 -15.84
N VAL A 84 8.21 14.90 -15.05
CA VAL A 84 7.78 16.22 -15.49
C VAL A 84 8.96 17.16 -15.65
N GLY A 85 9.99 17.02 -14.82
CA GLY A 85 11.19 17.84 -14.87
C GLY A 85 12.14 17.49 -16.03
N LEU A 86 11.92 16.36 -16.68
CA LEU A 86 12.69 15.98 -17.85
C LEU A 86 12.18 16.69 -19.11
#